data_b91ca50116384fc0365a453a1f02de6e
#
_entry.id   b91ca50116384fc0365a453a1f02de6e
#
_cell.length_a   1.000
_cell.length_b   1.000
_cell.length_c   1.000
_cell.angle_alpha   90.00
_cell.angle_beta   90.00
_cell.angle_gamma   90.00
#
_symmetry.space_group_name_H-M   'P 1'
#
loop_
_entity.id
_entity.type
_entity.pdbx_description
1 polymer ?
#
loop_
_entity_poly.entity_id
_entity_poly.type
_entity_poly.pdbx_seq_one_letter_code
_entity_poly.pdbx_strand_id
1 'polypeptide(L)'
;MYTMQPTNIQPVTRYFSQQDKIRIGSSRYHIDSVLGSKLGYTNTARYSYVCLAEQDGVRLICATMQSQLSTDKYNDMRTLLDYAFSTYKSYTQLPGGTVTAQLAVAGGGQSLGTVTVADPGVKLLLAEGLSAQDVTVDLELPEQYLLGAEPAVYAVYTLNGGAQQESTSVRVKAEITGLAELLEQSVGTKLEAARDVEP
;
A
#
# COMPACT_ATOMS: atom_id res chain seq x y z
N MET A 1 -1.11 -30.19 -15.35
CA MET A 1 0.22 -30.59 -15.85
C MET A 1 0.62 -29.65 -16.97
N TYR A 2 1.82 -29.07 -16.89
CA TYR A 2 2.34 -28.18 -17.92
C TYR A 2 3.48 -28.87 -18.65
N THR A 3 3.59 -28.63 -19.95
CA THR A 3 4.67 -29.17 -20.80
C THR A 3 5.51 -28.05 -21.34
N MET A 4 6.82 -28.24 -21.31
CA MET A 4 7.78 -27.39 -22.00
C MET A 4 8.36 -28.16 -23.16
N GLN A 5 8.23 -27.63 -24.36
CA GLN A 5 8.75 -28.23 -25.57
C GLN A 5 10.30 -28.28 -25.54
N PRO A 6 10.90 -29.22 -26.31
CA PRO A 6 12.34 -29.26 -26.45
C PRO A 6 12.94 -27.94 -26.92
N THR A 7 14.15 -27.66 -26.47
CA THR A 7 14.98 -26.55 -26.92
C THR A 7 16.32 -27.07 -27.45
N ASN A 8 17.12 -26.24 -28.09
CA ASN A 8 18.43 -26.59 -28.55
C ASN A 8 19.40 -27.05 -27.44
N ILE A 9 19.17 -26.58 -26.20
CA ILE A 9 19.98 -26.98 -25.02
C ILE A 9 19.37 -28.18 -24.30
N GLN A 10 18.05 -28.33 -24.35
CA GLN A 10 17.29 -29.40 -23.69
C GLN A 10 16.40 -30.12 -24.72
N PRO A 11 16.92 -31.17 -25.36
CA PRO A 11 16.24 -31.81 -26.51
C PRO A 11 15.08 -32.74 -26.16
N VAL A 12 14.67 -32.77 -24.87
CA VAL A 12 13.54 -33.57 -24.39
C VAL A 12 12.39 -32.70 -23.88
N THR A 13 11.17 -33.17 -24.14
CA THR A 13 9.97 -32.56 -23.56
C THR A 13 9.96 -32.74 -22.04
N ARG A 14 9.76 -31.67 -21.31
CA ARG A 14 9.68 -31.68 -19.84
C ARG A 14 8.25 -31.54 -19.38
N TYR A 15 7.90 -32.29 -18.36
CA TYR A 15 6.57 -32.28 -17.76
C TYR A 15 6.64 -31.72 -16.35
N PHE A 16 5.79 -30.75 -16.06
CA PHE A 16 5.69 -30.11 -14.75
C PHE A 16 4.31 -30.35 -14.16
N SER A 17 4.25 -30.78 -12.92
CA SER A 17 3.01 -30.96 -12.18
C SER A 17 2.93 -29.91 -11.06
N GLN A 18 1.69 -29.56 -10.69
CA GLN A 18 1.45 -28.70 -9.54
C GLN A 18 1.90 -29.42 -8.26
N GLN A 19 2.82 -28.78 -7.51
CA GLN A 19 3.35 -29.31 -6.24
C GLN A 19 2.61 -28.75 -5.03
N ASP A 20 1.89 -27.66 -5.20
CA ASP A 20 1.15 -27.01 -4.12
C ASP A 20 -0.19 -27.69 -3.89
N LYS A 21 -0.30 -28.38 -2.74
CA LYS A 21 -1.49 -29.15 -2.38
C LYS A 21 -2.72 -28.27 -2.14
N ILE A 22 -2.57 -27.01 -1.79
CA ILE A 22 -3.70 -26.07 -1.65
C ILE A 22 -4.35 -25.82 -3.00
N ARG A 23 -3.59 -25.83 -4.08
CA ARG A 23 -4.07 -25.57 -5.45
C ARG A 23 -4.45 -26.83 -6.25
N ILE A 24 -4.38 -28.00 -5.65
CA ILE A 24 -4.82 -29.26 -6.26
C ILE A 24 -6.23 -29.57 -5.78
N GLY A 25 -7.22 -29.48 -6.65
CA GLY A 25 -8.64 -29.65 -6.29
C GLY A 25 -8.98 -30.99 -5.62
N SER A 26 -8.25 -32.08 -5.93
CA SER A 26 -8.43 -33.37 -5.27
C SER A 26 -7.69 -33.51 -3.93
N SER A 27 -6.93 -32.50 -3.53
CA SER A 27 -6.16 -32.54 -2.28
C SER A 27 -7.06 -32.23 -1.08
N ARG A 28 -6.88 -32.93 0.03
CA ARG A 28 -7.53 -32.59 1.30
C ARG A 28 -7.16 -31.20 1.84
N TYR A 29 -6.08 -30.60 1.31
CA TYR A 29 -5.62 -29.25 1.69
C TYR A 29 -6.15 -28.17 0.76
N HIS A 30 -6.97 -28.52 -0.24
CA HIS A 30 -7.46 -27.56 -1.22
C HIS A 30 -8.22 -26.40 -0.57
N ILE A 31 -7.93 -25.18 -1.04
CA ILE A 31 -8.60 -23.93 -0.62
C ILE A 31 -8.96 -23.16 -1.89
N ASP A 32 -10.26 -23.05 -2.17
CA ASP A 32 -10.79 -22.45 -3.40
C ASP A 32 -10.40 -20.97 -3.54
N SER A 33 -10.35 -20.23 -2.44
CA SER A 33 -10.03 -18.81 -2.42
C SER A 33 -8.58 -18.48 -2.81
N VAL A 34 -7.66 -19.46 -2.86
CA VAL A 34 -6.24 -19.23 -3.18
C VAL A 34 -6.02 -19.11 -4.68
N LEU A 35 -5.72 -17.91 -5.15
CA LEU A 35 -5.46 -17.58 -6.56
C LEU A 35 -4.03 -17.91 -6.99
N GLY A 36 -3.06 -17.69 -6.12
CA GLY A 36 -1.64 -17.88 -6.40
C GLY A 36 -0.83 -18.15 -5.15
N SER A 37 0.31 -18.84 -5.30
CA SER A 37 1.11 -19.24 -4.16
C SER A 37 2.56 -19.53 -4.52
N LYS A 38 3.42 -19.52 -3.50
CA LYS A 38 4.81 -19.99 -3.59
C LYS A 38 5.19 -20.75 -2.34
N LEU A 39 5.74 -21.94 -2.57
CA LEU A 39 6.34 -22.80 -1.55
C LEU A 39 7.82 -22.48 -1.39
N GLY A 40 8.33 -22.59 -0.17
CA GLY A 40 9.76 -22.51 0.13
C GLY A 40 10.17 -23.54 1.15
N TYR A 41 11.43 -24.00 1.05
CA TYR A 41 12.07 -24.84 2.05
C TYR A 41 13.59 -24.65 2.03
N THR A 42 14.16 -24.47 3.20
CA THR A 42 15.60 -24.65 3.47
C THR A 42 15.75 -25.31 4.84
N ASN A 43 16.92 -25.91 5.09
CA ASN A 43 17.18 -26.53 6.41
C ASN A 43 17.08 -25.54 7.56
N THR A 44 17.41 -24.27 7.34
CA THR A 44 17.34 -23.20 8.37
C THR A 44 15.96 -22.58 8.46
N ALA A 45 15.35 -22.22 7.31
CA ALA A 45 14.06 -21.53 7.29
C ALA A 45 12.87 -22.49 7.40
N ARG A 46 13.09 -23.81 7.36
CA ARG A 46 12.03 -24.82 7.37
C ARG A 46 11.03 -24.61 6.23
N TYR A 47 9.79 -25.05 6.39
CA TYR A 47 8.75 -24.87 5.39
C TYR A 47 8.14 -23.48 5.49
N SER A 48 8.08 -22.79 4.37
CA SER A 48 7.48 -21.49 4.22
C SER A 48 6.43 -21.52 3.11
N TYR A 49 5.40 -20.70 3.26
CA TYR A 49 4.33 -20.59 2.27
C TYR A 49 3.83 -19.15 2.21
N VAL A 50 3.61 -18.65 1.01
CA VAL A 50 2.92 -17.37 0.79
C VAL A 50 1.85 -17.59 -0.27
N CYS A 51 0.70 -16.96 -0.09
CA CYS A 51 -0.37 -16.99 -1.07
C CYS A 51 -1.08 -15.64 -1.20
N LEU A 52 -1.67 -15.44 -2.38
CA LEU A 52 -2.73 -14.47 -2.64
C LEU A 52 -4.05 -15.24 -2.63
N ALA A 53 -4.99 -14.78 -1.82
CA ALA A 53 -6.33 -15.33 -1.75
C ALA A 53 -7.38 -14.24 -1.97
N GLU A 54 -8.53 -14.61 -2.50
CA GLU A 54 -9.68 -13.72 -2.72
C GLU A 54 -10.97 -14.41 -2.33
N GLN A 55 -11.79 -13.74 -1.53
CA GLN A 55 -13.13 -14.17 -1.16
C GLN A 55 -14.03 -12.94 -1.03
N ASP A 56 -15.22 -13.00 -1.65
CA ASP A 56 -16.23 -11.93 -1.61
C ASP A 56 -15.69 -10.53 -1.98
N GLY A 57 -14.73 -10.48 -2.92
CA GLY A 57 -14.08 -9.26 -3.37
C GLY A 57 -12.97 -8.74 -2.47
N VAL A 58 -12.69 -9.40 -1.35
CA VAL A 58 -11.56 -9.09 -0.47
C VAL A 58 -10.33 -9.89 -0.89
N ARG A 59 -9.22 -9.20 -1.12
CA ARG A 59 -7.92 -9.80 -1.46
C ARG A 59 -6.96 -9.70 -0.30
N LEU A 60 -6.35 -10.83 0.03
CA LEU A 60 -5.40 -10.96 1.13
C LEU A 60 -4.12 -11.61 0.65
N ILE A 61 -2.99 -11.15 1.18
CA ILE A 61 -1.70 -11.83 1.07
C ILE A 61 -1.38 -12.40 2.43
N CYS A 62 -1.22 -13.73 2.48
CA CYS A 62 -0.89 -14.44 3.71
C CYS A 62 0.46 -15.15 3.56
N ALA A 63 1.25 -15.13 4.64
CA ALA A 63 2.56 -15.80 4.68
C ALA A 63 2.72 -16.57 5.99
N THR A 64 3.23 -17.79 5.89
CA THR A 64 3.67 -18.61 7.02
C THR A 64 5.14 -18.98 6.85
N MET A 65 5.86 -19.03 7.94
CA MET A 65 7.30 -19.35 7.96
C MET A 65 7.61 -20.33 9.07
N GLN A 66 8.70 -21.08 8.92
CA GLN A 66 9.24 -22.01 9.93
C GLN A 66 8.28 -23.13 10.35
N SER A 67 7.30 -23.51 9.52
CA SER A 67 6.49 -24.69 9.81
C SER A 67 7.38 -25.93 9.87
N GLN A 68 7.21 -26.74 10.91
CA GLN A 68 8.12 -27.86 11.20
C GLN A 68 7.94 -29.00 10.21
N LEU A 69 6.72 -29.33 9.86
CA LEU A 69 6.39 -30.39 8.90
C LEU A 69 5.92 -29.80 7.57
N SER A 70 6.13 -30.56 6.51
CA SER A 70 5.70 -30.17 5.16
C SER A 70 4.18 -29.98 5.01
N THR A 71 3.39 -30.49 5.94
CA THR A 71 1.93 -30.37 5.98
C THR A 71 1.43 -29.22 6.85
N ASP A 72 2.22 -28.82 7.85
CA ASP A 72 1.81 -27.78 8.81
C ASP A 72 1.52 -26.46 8.11
N LYS A 73 2.37 -26.05 7.16
CA LYS A 73 2.17 -24.84 6.36
C LYS A 73 0.80 -24.76 5.68
N TYR A 74 0.18 -25.90 5.34
CA TYR A 74 -1.14 -25.93 4.73
C TYR A 74 -2.25 -25.79 5.76
N ASN A 75 -2.08 -26.37 6.95
CA ASN A 75 -3.00 -26.23 8.07
C ASN A 75 -2.94 -24.82 8.62
N ASP A 76 -1.72 -24.30 8.83
CA ASP A 76 -1.49 -22.93 9.30
C ASP A 76 -2.11 -21.92 8.34
N MET A 77 -1.92 -22.11 7.03
CA MET A 77 -2.49 -21.24 6.01
C MET A 77 -4.01 -21.26 6.02
N ARG A 78 -4.65 -22.44 6.17
CA ARG A 78 -6.11 -22.55 6.30
C ARG A 78 -6.59 -21.77 7.52
N THR A 79 -6.00 -21.99 8.68
CA THR A 79 -6.37 -21.31 9.92
C THR A 79 -6.22 -19.78 9.77
N LEU A 80 -5.13 -19.32 9.14
CA LEU A 80 -4.87 -17.90 8.91
C LEU A 80 -5.89 -17.28 7.96
N LEU A 81 -6.22 -17.95 6.85
CA LEU A 81 -7.22 -17.47 5.89
C LEU A 81 -8.63 -17.46 6.47
N ASP A 82 -9.02 -18.52 7.20
CA ASP A 82 -10.32 -18.61 7.85
C ASP A 82 -10.49 -17.46 8.87
N TYR A 83 -9.45 -17.19 9.69
CA TYR A 83 -9.44 -16.05 10.58
C TYR A 83 -9.53 -14.72 9.83
N ALA A 84 -8.69 -14.54 8.81
CA ALA A 84 -8.61 -13.28 8.08
C ALA A 84 -9.93 -12.94 7.35
N PHE A 85 -10.54 -13.89 6.64
CA PHE A 85 -11.82 -13.68 5.97
C PHE A 85 -13.02 -13.58 6.92
N SER A 86 -12.93 -14.15 8.12
CA SER A 86 -13.96 -13.92 9.14
C SER A 86 -13.88 -12.51 9.73
N THR A 87 -12.67 -11.95 9.82
CA THR A 87 -12.40 -10.64 10.42
C THR A 87 -12.56 -9.49 9.43
N TYR A 88 -12.10 -9.68 8.18
CA TYR A 88 -12.04 -8.66 7.13
C TYR A 88 -13.00 -9.00 6.00
N LYS A 89 -14.22 -8.43 6.04
CA LYS A 89 -15.30 -8.81 5.13
C LYS A 89 -15.48 -7.88 3.93
N SER A 90 -15.13 -6.62 4.07
CA SER A 90 -15.33 -5.63 3.00
C SER A 90 -14.37 -4.46 3.10
N TYR A 91 -14.16 -3.80 1.97
CA TYR A 91 -13.43 -2.53 1.94
C TYR A 91 -14.35 -1.38 2.30
N THR A 92 -13.84 -0.46 3.11
CA THR A 92 -14.48 0.82 3.43
C THR A 92 -13.85 1.91 2.58
N GLN A 93 -14.66 2.67 1.82
CA GLN A 93 -14.22 3.83 1.08
C GLN A 93 -14.17 5.04 2.02
N LEU A 94 -12.99 5.59 2.21
CA LEU A 94 -12.79 6.89 2.86
C LEU A 94 -12.78 7.97 1.78
N PRO A 95 -13.72 8.93 1.82
CA PRO A 95 -13.75 9.99 0.83
C PRO A 95 -12.52 10.87 0.99
N GLY A 96 -12.03 11.36 -0.13
CA GLY A 96 -11.02 12.42 -0.14
C GLY A 96 -11.63 13.78 0.18
N GLY A 97 -10.78 14.78 0.20
CA GLY A 97 -11.18 16.16 0.47
C GLY A 97 -10.15 17.16 -0.06
N THR A 98 -10.46 18.43 0.11
CA THR A 98 -9.51 19.50 -0.19
C THR A 98 -9.23 20.28 1.09
N VAL A 99 -7.95 20.52 1.34
CA VAL A 99 -7.46 21.30 2.49
C VAL A 99 -6.54 22.39 1.99
N THR A 100 -6.65 23.60 2.57
CA THR A 100 -5.71 24.69 2.31
C THR A 100 -4.55 24.59 3.30
N ALA A 101 -3.32 24.74 2.80
CA ALA A 101 -2.12 24.70 3.61
C ALA A 101 -1.17 25.85 3.27
N GLN A 102 -0.44 26.33 4.26
CA GLN A 102 0.62 27.34 4.06
C GLN A 102 1.90 26.65 3.63
N LEU A 103 2.54 27.18 2.59
CA LEU A 103 3.83 26.69 2.10
C LEU A 103 4.91 27.73 2.32
N ALA A 104 6.06 27.33 2.87
CA ALA A 104 7.22 28.18 3.10
C ALA A 104 8.36 27.86 2.11
N VAL A 105 9.16 28.88 1.72
CA VAL A 105 10.34 28.67 0.87
C VAL A 105 11.54 28.25 1.69
N ALA A 106 12.30 27.28 1.20
CA ALA A 106 13.56 26.88 1.82
C ALA A 106 14.58 28.04 1.83
N GLY A 107 15.18 28.31 2.99
CA GLY A 107 16.25 29.27 3.17
C GLY A 107 15.83 30.73 3.43
N GLY A 108 14.54 31.06 3.44
CA GLY A 108 14.06 32.43 3.64
C GLY A 108 13.11 32.67 4.81
N GLY A 109 12.54 31.66 5.38
CA GLY A 109 11.53 31.79 6.44
C GLY A 109 10.24 32.53 6.02
N GLN A 110 10.13 32.89 4.74
CA GLN A 110 8.94 33.57 4.20
C GLN A 110 7.93 32.59 3.71
N SER A 111 6.65 32.82 4.03
CA SER A 111 5.55 32.09 3.46
C SER A 111 5.45 32.37 1.96
N LEU A 112 5.35 31.33 1.13
CA LEU A 112 5.03 31.47 -0.30
C LEU A 112 3.56 31.83 -0.50
N GLY A 113 2.70 31.43 0.42
CA GLY A 113 1.27 31.63 0.35
C GLY A 113 0.50 30.32 0.64
N THR A 114 -0.77 30.32 0.30
CA THR A 114 -1.69 29.23 0.55
C THR A 114 -1.84 28.38 -0.71
N VAL A 115 -1.62 27.09 -0.58
CA VAL A 115 -1.88 26.09 -1.63
C VAL A 115 -3.11 25.26 -1.26
N THR A 116 -3.78 24.71 -2.25
CA THR A 116 -4.83 23.72 -2.04
C THR A 116 -4.27 22.32 -2.24
N VAL A 117 -4.45 21.47 -1.25
CA VAL A 117 -4.07 20.07 -1.30
C VAL A 117 -5.33 19.23 -1.49
N ALA A 118 -5.36 18.45 -2.54
CA ALA A 118 -6.42 17.51 -2.83
C ALA A 118 -6.03 16.11 -2.35
N ASP A 119 -6.75 15.61 -1.35
CA ASP A 119 -6.67 14.24 -0.90
C ASP A 119 -7.54 13.36 -1.82
N PRO A 120 -6.98 12.34 -2.49
CA PRO A 120 -7.74 11.49 -3.41
C PRO A 120 -8.70 10.54 -2.70
N GLY A 121 -8.63 10.43 -1.38
CA GLY A 121 -9.31 9.39 -0.62
C GLY A 121 -8.60 8.04 -0.72
N VAL A 122 -9.05 7.09 0.07
CA VAL A 122 -8.48 5.74 0.09
C VAL A 122 -9.55 4.68 0.35
N LYS A 123 -9.31 3.49 -0.18
CA LYS A 123 -10.12 2.31 0.09
C LYS A 123 -9.37 1.40 1.05
N LEU A 124 -9.80 1.33 2.30
CA LEU A 124 -9.17 0.53 3.35
C LEU A 124 -9.97 -0.72 3.66
N LEU A 125 -9.26 -1.78 4.01
CA LEU A 125 -9.83 -3.00 4.54
C LEU A 125 -9.82 -2.90 6.08
N LEU A 126 -10.99 -2.67 6.66
CA LEU A 126 -11.14 -2.56 8.11
C LEU A 126 -11.62 -3.88 8.71
N ALA A 127 -11.19 -4.17 9.93
CA ALA A 127 -11.70 -5.30 10.69
C ALA A 127 -13.17 -5.08 11.07
N GLU A 128 -13.91 -6.17 11.29
CA GLU A 128 -15.31 -6.11 11.73
C GLU A 128 -15.45 -5.28 13.01
N GLY A 129 -16.41 -4.37 13.03
CA GLY A 129 -16.65 -3.44 14.14
C GLY A 129 -15.93 -2.10 14.00
N LEU A 130 -15.00 -1.96 13.05
CA LEU A 130 -14.36 -0.68 12.73
C LEU A 130 -15.06 0.01 11.54
N SER A 131 -15.00 1.33 11.54
CA SER A 131 -15.65 2.19 10.56
C SER A 131 -14.74 3.33 10.10
N ALA A 132 -15.21 4.15 9.17
CA ALA A 132 -14.48 5.34 8.74
C ALA A 132 -14.23 6.35 9.89
N GLN A 133 -15.03 6.31 10.95
CA GLN A 133 -14.87 7.21 12.11
C GLN A 133 -13.67 6.85 13.00
N ASP A 134 -13.16 5.63 12.88
CA ASP A 134 -12.00 5.14 13.61
C ASP A 134 -10.68 5.48 12.90
N VAL A 135 -10.76 6.13 11.73
CA VAL A 135 -9.61 6.54 10.92
C VAL A 135 -9.43 8.05 11.00
N THR A 136 -8.27 8.50 11.43
CA THR A 136 -7.84 9.90 11.33
C THR A 136 -7.06 10.13 10.04
N VAL A 137 -7.18 11.35 9.50
CA VAL A 137 -6.47 11.76 8.28
C VAL A 137 -5.63 12.97 8.58
N ASP A 138 -4.33 12.87 8.41
CA ASP A 138 -3.37 13.96 8.56
C ASP A 138 -2.68 14.24 7.23
N LEU A 139 -2.34 15.51 6.98
CA LEU A 139 -1.56 15.90 5.81
C LEU A 139 -0.09 16.07 6.18
N GLU A 140 0.78 15.28 5.55
CA GLU A 140 2.22 15.49 5.60
C GLU A 140 2.64 16.43 4.45
N LEU A 141 3.02 17.63 4.80
CA LEU A 141 3.58 18.64 3.89
C LEU A 141 5.08 18.80 4.17
N PRO A 142 5.89 19.10 3.15
CA PRO A 142 7.27 19.47 3.39
C PRO A 142 7.31 20.79 4.20
N GLU A 143 8.15 20.85 5.23
CA GLU A 143 8.33 22.08 6.03
C GLU A 143 8.80 23.25 5.16
N GLN A 144 9.54 22.95 4.09
CA GLN A 144 10.09 23.95 3.18
C GLN A 144 10.01 23.45 1.73
N TYR A 145 9.66 24.36 0.83
CA TYR A 145 9.66 24.14 -0.60
C TYR A 145 10.98 24.53 -1.25
N LEU A 146 11.59 23.59 -1.96
CA LEU A 146 12.76 23.86 -2.82
C LEU A 146 12.28 24.27 -4.21
N LEU A 147 12.65 25.46 -4.66
CA LEU A 147 12.30 25.97 -5.98
C LEU A 147 12.74 24.99 -7.08
N GLY A 148 11.77 24.57 -7.90
CA GLY A 148 11.99 23.62 -8.99
C GLY A 148 11.85 22.15 -8.63
N ALA A 149 11.56 21.80 -7.37
CA ALA A 149 11.21 20.44 -6.97
C ALA A 149 9.69 20.25 -6.96
N GLU A 150 9.20 19.07 -7.31
CA GLU A 150 7.81 18.69 -7.02
C GLU A 150 7.69 18.42 -5.51
N PRO A 151 6.84 19.16 -4.77
CA PRO A 151 6.64 18.87 -3.36
C PRO A 151 5.94 17.53 -3.19
N ALA A 152 6.52 16.66 -2.38
CA ALA A 152 5.90 15.40 -2.01
C ALA A 152 4.94 15.65 -0.84
N VAL A 153 3.64 15.59 -1.12
CA VAL A 153 2.57 15.73 -0.14
C VAL A 153 1.82 14.43 -0.02
N TYR A 154 1.50 14.04 1.19
CA TYR A 154 0.79 12.80 1.46
C TYR A 154 -0.38 13.04 2.42
N ALA A 155 -1.49 12.37 2.14
CA ALA A 155 -2.55 12.13 3.12
C ALA A 155 -2.18 10.85 3.88
N VAL A 156 -2.10 10.95 5.20
CA VAL A 156 -1.78 9.85 6.10
C VAL A 156 -3.05 9.43 6.83
N TYR A 157 -3.55 8.27 6.48
CA TYR A 157 -4.71 7.66 7.11
C TYR A 157 -4.25 6.76 8.23
N THR A 158 -4.55 7.11 9.46
CA THR A 158 -4.17 6.35 10.64
C THR A 158 -5.40 5.70 11.25
N LEU A 159 -5.41 4.36 11.29
CA LEU A 159 -6.38 3.60 12.04
C LEU A 159 -5.97 3.61 13.52
N ASN A 160 -6.78 4.23 14.36
CA ASN A 160 -6.59 4.21 15.79
C ASN A 160 -7.04 2.85 16.33
N GLY A 161 -6.09 1.97 16.55
CA GLY A 161 -6.34 0.70 17.24
C GLY A 161 -6.85 0.99 18.65
N GLY A 162 -7.94 0.35 19.07
CA GLY A 162 -8.40 0.40 20.45
C GLY A 162 -7.30 -0.11 21.40
N ALA A 163 -7.54 -0.13 22.71
CA ALA A 163 -6.57 -0.36 23.80
C ALA A 163 -5.67 -1.60 23.69
N GLN A 164 -5.80 -2.43 22.66
CA GLN A 164 -5.04 -3.67 22.45
C GLN A 164 -4.42 -3.80 21.03
N GLN A 165 -4.53 -2.81 20.17
CA GLN A 165 -4.06 -2.89 18.80
C GLN A 165 -3.13 -1.72 18.47
N GLU A 166 -1.99 -1.99 17.87
CA GLU A 166 -1.07 -0.95 17.39
C GLU A 166 -1.71 -0.13 16.28
N SER A 167 -1.44 1.18 16.27
CA SER A 167 -1.90 2.07 15.20
C SER A 167 -1.24 1.66 13.88
N THR A 168 -2.04 1.56 12.84
CA THR A 168 -1.56 1.27 11.47
C THR A 168 -1.85 2.47 10.58
N SER A 169 -0.87 2.92 9.80
CA SER A 169 -1.03 4.05 8.89
C SER A 169 -0.78 3.68 7.43
N VAL A 170 -1.51 4.33 6.54
CA VAL A 170 -1.35 4.24 5.08
C VAL A 170 -1.11 5.64 4.54
N ARG A 171 -0.02 5.83 3.77
CA ARG A 171 0.30 7.10 3.10
C ARG A 171 -0.16 7.05 1.65
N VAL A 172 -0.93 8.05 1.24
CA VAL A 172 -1.42 8.21 -0.14
C VAL A 172 -0.90 9.54 -0.69
N LYS A 173 -0.30 9.53 -1.87
CA LYS A 173 0.19 10.76 -2.51
C LYS A 173 -1.00 11.68 -2.79
N ALA A 174 -0.95 12.90 -2.26
CA ALA A 174 -1.93 13.95 -2.49
C ALA A 174 -1.46 14.89 -3.61
N GLU A 175 -2.37 15.62 -4.23
CA GLU A 175 -2.09 16.57 -5.29
C GLU A 175 -2.12 17.99 -4.75
N ILE A 176 -1.16 18.83 -5.21
CA ILE A 176 -1.12 20.26 -4.91
C ILE A 176 -1.61 21.04 -6.11
N THR A 177 -2.55 21.96 -5.90
CA THR A 177 -2.98 22.92 -6.90
C THR A 177 -2.70 24.35 -6.44
N GLY A 178 -2.52 25.27 -7.39
CA GLY A 178 -2.22 26.67 -7.11
C GLY A 178 -0.75 26.98 -6.88
N LEU A 179 0.14 25.98 -6.96
CA LEU A 179 1.58 26.18 -6.73
C LEU A 179 2.24 27.03 -7.82
N ALA A 180 1.86 26.81 -9.10
CA ALA A 180 2.42 27.55 -10.24
C ALA A 180 2.09 29.06 -10.14
N GLU A 181 0.84 29.37 -9.86
CA GLU A 181 0.36 30.75 -9.69
C GLU A 181 1.05 31.46 -8.53
N LEU A 182 1.27 30.77 -7.40
CA LEU A 182 1.99 31.32 -6.27
C LEU A 182 3.46 31.62 -6.60
N LEU A 183 4.11 30.74 -7.34
CA LEU A 183 5.49 30.93 -7.78
C LEU A 183 5.62 32.12 -8.73
N GLU A 184 4.71 32.26 -9.70
CA GLU A 184 4.67 33.39 -10.61
C GLU A 184 4.46 34.72 -9.87
N GLN A 185 3.51 34.77 -8.92
CA GLN A 185 3.26 35.93 -8.09
C GLN A 185 4.48 36.31 -7.24
N SER A 186 5.13 35.32 -6.60
CA SER A 186 6.30 35.58 -5.76
C SER A 186 7.52 36.05 -6.55
N VAL A 187 7.71 35.61 -7.77
CA VAL A 187 8.76 36.06 -8.67
C VAL A 187 8.43 37.45 -9.21
N GLY A 188 7.19 37.71 -9.60
CA GLY A 188 6.70 39.03 -10.05
C GLY A 188 6.90 40.10 -9.01
N THR A 189 6.49 39.86 -7.76
CA THR A 189 6.64 40.80 -6.64
C THR A 189 8.11 41.09 -6.33
N LYS A 190 9.01 40.12 -6.44
CA LYS A 190 10.45 40.33 -6.25
C LYS A 190 11.10 41.12 -7.39
N LEU A 191 10.63 40.92 -8.62
CA LEU A 191 11.10 41.70 -9.78
C LEU A 191 10.64 43.16 -9.71
N GLU A 192 9.44 43.44 -9.27
CA GLU A 192 8.95 44.80 -9.03
C GLU A 192 9.71 45.49 -7.89
N ALA A 193 9.88 44.82 -6.75
CA ALA A 193 10.66 45.35 -5.63
C ALA A 193 12.13 45.60 -6.00
N ALA A 194 12.72 44.82 -6.89
CA ALA A 194 14.08 45.05 -7.39
C ALA A 194 14.16 46.22 -8.39
N ARG A 195 13.10 46.54 -9.12
CA ARG A 195 13.04 47.73 -10.00
C ARG A 195 12.91 49.05 -9.23
N ASP A 196 12.23 49.00 -8.06
CA ASP A 196 12.04 50.20 -7.22
C ASP A 196 13.27 50.57 -6.39
N VAL A 197 14.35 49.78 -6.46
CA VAL A 197 15.63 50.01 -5.73
C VAL A 197 16.74 50.53 -6.64
N GLU A 198 16.52 50.77 -7.93
CA GLU A 198 17.50 51.47 -8.76
C GLU A 198 17.46 52.98 -8.51
N PRO A 199 18.65 53.61 -8.21
CA PRO A 199 18.80 54.99 -7.78
C PRO A 199 18.55 55.99 -8.88
#